data_c1f20c4d23d2bb4a5efb79b45bec5ed6
#
_entry.id   c1f20c4d23d2bb4a5efb79b45bec5ed6
#
_cell.length_a   1.000
_cell.length_b   1.000
_cell.length_c   1.000
_cell.angle_alpha   90.00
_cell.angle_beta   90.00
_cell.angle_gamma   90.00
#
_symmetry.space_group_name_H-M   'P 1'
#
loop_
_entity.id
_entity.type
_entity.pdbx_description
1 polymer ?
#
loop_
_entity_poly.entity_id
_entity_poly.type
_entity_poly.pdbx_seq_one_letter_code
_entity_poly.pdbx_strand_id
1 'polypeptide(L)'
;MPRTEVRWERMVPDELEAAFDRRPIVYLPYGLCEPHGPLNAVGMDALRAHSTSVLAAERHGGIVTPANYWHIHEQGGYGTWAHKRVGDARPWLTALPSWMFLKNMCYHIRAVDALGFKGALLFSGHSGPHRLDVPRVLNVMQEHVSVRLFSVIGTAEPQSRFPDGKGMGGHAGRGETTLLWAVEPDCVDLSRMPTDDADAPHFAMGDYNETSDRRLGEVMVDDIVEMLHEEASALIAAYDARDPRTTLTYEDVEVIWDSEIRPMLPDFASMQVNDDGPPADSRWRANWAVPARG
;
A
#
# COMPACT_ATOMS: atom_id res chain seq x y z
N MET A 1 25.57 -1.13 -17.30
CA MET A 1 26.11 -0.83 -15.97
C MET A 1 25.62 -1.91 -15.03
N PRO A 2 26.36 -2.35 -14.00
CA PRO A 2 25.78 -3.21 -12.99
C PRO A 2 24.57 -2.50 -12.35
N ARG A 3 23.49 -3.24 -12.13
CA ARG A 3 22.28 -2.74 -11.48
C ARG A 3 22.64 -2.33 -10.05
N THR A 4 22.40 -1.09 -9.69
CA THR A 4 22.59 -0.62 -8.31
C THR A 4 21.48 -1.23 -7.47
N GLU A 5 21.81 -2.03 -6.44
CA GLU A 5 20.81 -2.54 -5.49
C GLU A 5 20.24 -1.38 -4.68
N VAL A 6 18.92 -1.39 -4.46
CA VAL A 6 18.20 -0.37 -3.68
C VAL A 6 17.37 -0.98 -2.55
N ARG A 7 17.23 -2.31 -2.53
CA ARG A 7 16.48 -3.05 -1.51
C ARG A 7 17.34 -3.30 -0.29
N TRP A 8 16.95 -2.74 0.82
CA TRP A 8 17.71 -2.76 2.07
C TRP A 8 18.20 -4.17 2.44
N GLU A 9 17.31 -5.15 2.40
CA GLU A 9 17.60 -6.53 2.80
C GLU A 9 18.57 -7.27 1.87
N ARG A 10 18.97 -6.64 0.76
CA ARG A 10 19.90 -7.20 -0.23
C ARG A 10 21.21 -6.43 -0.33
N MET A 11 21.31 -5.30 0.36
CA MET A 11 22.52 -4.48 0.39
C MET A 11 23.47 -4.96 1.47
N VAL A 12 24.74 -4.94 1.17
CA VAL A 12 25.79 -5.02 2.20
C VAL A 12 25.99 -3.63 2.84
N PRO A 13 26.60 -3.53 4.05
CA PRO A 13 26.69 -2.26 4.78
C PRO A 13 27.24 -1.09 3.97
N ASP A 14 28.31 -1.30 3.20
CA ASP A 14 28.95 -0.24 2.40
C ASP A 14 28.05 0.29 1.28
N GLU A 15 27.22 -0.58 0.69
CA GLU A 15 26.25 -0.20 -0.33
C GLU A 15 25.10 0.62 0.29
N LEU A 16 24.69 0.23 1.51
CA LEU A 16 23.65 0.91 2.26
C LEU A 16 24.07 2.34 2.64
N GLU A 17 25.28 2.51 3.20
CA GLU A 17 25.85 3.81 3.51
C GLU A 17 25.98 4.68 2.24
N ALA A 18 26.50 4.11 1.16
CA ALA A 18 26.65 4.85 -0.11
C ALA A 18 25.28 5.26 -0.73
N ALA A 19 24.24 4.45 -0.55
CA ALA A 19 22.90 4.79 -1.00
C ALA A 19 22.28 5.90 -0.14
N PHE A 20 22.45 5.81 1.18
CA PHE A 20 22.01 6.81 2.14
C PHE A 20 22.69 8.17 1.88
N ASP A 21 24.02 8.20 1.73
CA ASP A 21 24.77 9.43 1.44
C ASP A 21 24.34 10.10 0.14
N ARG A 22 24.00 9.30 -0.89
CA ARG A 22 23.52 9.83 -2.15
C ARG A 22 22.15 10.48 -2.03
N ARG A 23 21.22 9.81 -1.33
CA ARG A 23 19.85 10.30 -1.14
C ARG A 23 19.24 9.69 0.13
N PRO A 24 19.20 10.41 1.24
CA PRO A 24 18.69 9.93 2.53
C PRO A 24 17.16 9.89 2.57
N ILE A 25 16.58 9.16 1.61
CA ILE A 25 15.16 8.86 1.47
C ILE A 25 14.93 7.38 1.67
N VAL A 26 13.89 7.03 2.42
CA VAL A 26 13.44 5.67 2.59
C VAL A 26 12.02 5.50 2.07
N TYR A 27 11.80 4.43 1.31
CA TYR A 27 10.48 3.97 0.88
C TYR A 27 10.03 2.81 1.79
N LEU A 28 8.86 2.94 2.35
CA LEU A 28 8.24 1.97 3.27
C LEU A 28 7.01 1.36 2.57
N PRO A 29 7.17 0.26 1.80
CA PRO A 29 6.06 -0.36 1.09
C PRO A 29 5.20 -1.22 2.03
N TYR A 30 3.89 -1.01 1.97
CA TYR A 30 2.88 -1.71 2.74
C TYR A 30 1.82 -2.33 1.81
N GLY A 31 1.23 -3.41 2.28
CA GLY A 31 0.09 -4.08 1.68
C GLY A 31 -0.27 -5.31 2.49
N LEU A 32 -1.17 -6.14 1.95
CA LEU A 32 -1.45 -7.43 2.57
C LEU A 32 -1.59 -8.50 1.49
N CYS A 33 -1.70 -9.75 1.92
CA CYS A 33 -2.25 -10.78 1.07
C CYS A 33 -3.76 -10.79 1.26
N GLU A 34 -4.50 -10.63 0.17
CA GLU A 34 -5.95 -10.77 0.11
C GLU A 34 -6.38 -11.26 -1.28
N PRO A 35 -7.58 -11.84 -1.44
CA PRO A 35 -8.07 -12.24 -2.74
C PRO A 35 -8.22 -11.06 -3.70
N HIS A 36 -7.63 -11.19 -4.89
CA HIS A 36 -7.70 -10.20 -5.98
C HIS A 36 -8.18 -10.83 -7.29
N GLY A 37 -9.29 -11.57 -7.21
CA GLY A 37 -9.81 -12.34 -8.34
C GLY A 37 -8.96 -13.56 -8.66
N PRO A 38 -9.36 -14.37 -9.65
CA PRO A 38 -8.61 -15.54 -10.08
C PRO A 38 -7.38 -15.19 -10.92
N LEU A 39 -7.27 -13.94 -11.40
CA LEU A 39 -6.24 -13.49 -12.34
C LEU A 39 -4.96 -13.05 -11.67
N ASN A 40 -5.03 -12.59 -10.43
CA ASN A 40 -3.96 -11.87 -9.76
C ASN A 40 -3.41 -12.64 -8.57
N ALA A 41 -2.12 -12.48 -8.32
CA ALA A 41 -1.52 -13.00 -7.11
C ALA A 41 -2.14 -12.34 -5.85
N VAL A 42 -2.35 -13.13 -4.81
CA VAL A 42 -2.94 -12.65 -3.54
C VAL A 42 -2.10 -11.59 -2.82
N GLY A 43 -0.82 -11.47 -3.13
CA GLY A 43 0.08 -10.44 -2.58
C GLY A 43 0.10 -9.14 -3.37
N MET A 44 -0.86 -8.91 -4.24
CA MET A 44 -0.91 -7.77 -5.18
C MET A 44 -0.54 -6.45 -4.51
N ASP A 45 -1.13 -6.11 -3.40
CA ASP A 45 -0.95 -4.82 -2.75
C ASP A 45 0.50 -4.55 -2.37
N ALA A 46 1.10 -5.49 -1.63
CA ALA A 46 2.47 -5.35 -1.18
C ALA A 46 3.47 -5.46 -2.36
N LEU A 47 3.22 -6.35 -3.32
CA LEU A 47 4.03 -6.50 -4.53
C LEU A 47 4.06 -5.20 -5.32
N ARG A 48 2.88 -4.63 -5.60
CA ARG A 48 2.75 -3.38 -6.35
C ARG A 48 3.46 -2.22 -5.66
N ALA A 49 3.22 -2.03 -4.36
CA ALA A 49 3.87 -0.97 -3.58
C ALA A 49 5.39 -1.12 -3.56
N HIS A 50 5.87 -2.35 -3.34
CA HIS A 50 7.31 -2.64 -3.29
C HIS A 50 7.98 -2.42 -4.64
N SER A 51 7.47 -3.03 -5.71
CA SER A 51 8.12 -2.98 -7.03
C SER A 51 8.08 -1.57 -7.62
N THR A 52 7.02 -0.79 -7.40
CA THR A 52 6.98 0.63 -7.76
C THR A 52 7.99 1.46 -6.97
N SER A 53 8.13 1.20 -5.66
CA SER A 53 9.17 1.84 -4.83
C SER A 53 10.59 1.51 -5.28
N VAL A 54 10.83 0.25 -5.69
CA VAL A 54 12.12 -0.18 -6.24
C VAL A 54 12.43 0.59 -7.53
N LEU A 55 11.46 0.71 -8.45
CA LEU A 55 11.63 1.51 -9.67
C LEU A 55 11.94 2.97 -9.37
N ALA A 56 11.25 3.58 -8.40
CA ALA A 56 11.52 4.95 -7.98
C ALA A 56 12.94 5.10 -7.41
N ALA A 57 13.37 4.19 -6.55
CA ALA A 57 14.70 4.23 -5.96
C ALA A 57 15.81 3.93 -6.99
N GLU A 58 15.60 3.01 -7.94
CA GLU A 58 16.54 2.73 -9.03
C GLU A 58 16.76 3.94 -9.95
N ARG A 59 15.70 4.71 -10.23
CA ARG A 59 15.78 5.90 -11.11
C ARG A 59 16.31 7.13 -10.39
N HIS A 60 15.86 7.36 -9.17
CA HIS A 60 16.03 8.64 -8.49
C HIS A 60 16.81 8.56 -7.18
N GLY A 61 17.18 7.35 -6.74
CA GLY A 61 17.87 7.12 -5.48
C GLY A 61 16.92 6.97 -4.29
N GLY A 62 17.51 6.60 -3.16
CA GLY A 62 16.83 6.22 -1.94
C GLY A 62 16.96 4.72 -1.68
N ILE A 63 16.38 4.27 -0.57
CA ILE A 63 16.46 2.90 -0.06
C ILE A 63 15.04 2.38 0.15
N VAL A 64 14.79 1.14 -0.29
CA VAL A 64 13.48 0.49 -0.15
C VAL A 64 13.57 -0.56 0.95
N THR A 65 12.74 -0.46 1.98
CA THR A 65 12.64 -1.50 3.02
C THR A 65 11.97 -2.75 2.50
N PRO A 66 12.17 -3.92 3.15
CA PRO A 66 11.35 -5.10 2.86
C PRO A 66 9.86 -4.77 2.92
N ALA A 67 9.10 -5.32 1.97
CA ALA A 67 7.66 -5.09 1.90
C ALA A 67 6.95 -5.65 3.14
N ASN A 68 6.01 -4.89 3.67
CA ASN A 68 5.15 -5.33 4.76
C ASN A 68 3.87 -5.95 4.20
N TYR A 69 3.69 -7.27 4.40
CA TYR A 69 2.53 -8.02 3.93
C TYR A 69 1.41 -8.16 4.98
N TRP A 70 1.53 -7.48 6.12
CA TRP A 70 0.51 -7.49 7.18
C TRP A 70 -0.07 -6.09 7.35
N HIS A 71 -1.39 -5.97 7.14
CA HIS A 71 -2.07 -4.68 7.06
C HIS A 71 -3.48 -4.72 7.66
N ILE A 72 -4.17 -3.59 7.66
CA ILE A 72 -5.56 -3.45 8.09
C ILE A 72 -6.48 -4.01 7.01
N HIS A 73 -7.49 -4.79 7.40
CA HIS A 73 -8.56 -5.22 6.48
C HIS A 73 -9.95 -5.27 7.12
N GLU A 74 -10.07 -5.69 8.38
CA GLU A 74 -11.30 -6.25 8.93
C GLU A 74 -12.46 -5.29 9.10
N GLN A 75 -12.19 -4.01 9.34
CA GLN A 75 -13.21 -3.03 9.68
C GLN A 75 -13.22 -1.88 8.69
N GLY A 76 -14.38 -1.24 8.55
CA GLY A 76 -14.60 -0.18 7.59
C GLY A 76 -14.70 -0.68 6.14
N GLY A 77 -15.08 0.19 5.23
CA GLY A 77 -15.25 -0.15 3.81
C GLY A 77 -16.07 -1.42 3.61
N TYR A 78 -15.57 -2.32 2.78
CA TYR A 78 -16.24 -3.59 2.49
C TYR A 78 -15.71 -4.77 3.32
N GLY A 79 -14.78 -4.56 4.24
CA GLY A 79 -14.13 -5.63 5.00
C GLY A 79 -15.12 -6.50 5.76
N THR A 80 -16.01 -5.91 6.57
CA THR A 80 -17.01 -6.67 7.33
C THR A 80 -17.99 -7.41 6.42
N TRP A 81 -18.44 -6.78 5.32
CA TRP A 81 -19.28 -7.42 4.33
C TRP A 81 -18.57 -8.62 3.69
N ALA A 82 -17.30 -8.47 3.30
CA ALA A 82 -16.52 -9.54 2.71
C ALA A 82 -16.38 -10.73 3.68
N HIS A 83 -16.05 -10.49 4.94
CA HIS A 83 -15.96 -11.53 5.97
C HIS A 83 -17.27 -12.32 6.12
N LYS A 84 -18.41 -11.64 6.15
CA LYS A 84 -19.73 -12.30 6.22
C LYS A 84 -20.03 -13.16 4.98
N ARG A 85 -19.57 -12.73 3.80
CA ARG A 85 -19.76 -13.47 2.54
C ARG A 85 -18.87 -14.69 2.44
N VAL A 86 -17.63 -14.58 2.91
CA VAL A 86 -16.68 -15.70 2.92
C VAL A 86 -17.12 -16.80 3.89
N GLY A 87 -17.75 -16.45 5.00
CA GLY A 87 -18.21 -17.42 6.02
C GLY A 87 -17.05 -18.27 6.54
N ASP A 88 -17.21 -19.60 6.51
CA ASP A 88 -16.21 -20.56 6.98
C ASP A 88 -15.08 -20.83 5.98
N ALA A 89 -15.09 -20.21 4.82
CA ALA A 89 -14.04 -20.41 3.83
C ALA A 89 -12.73 -19.75 4.26
N ARG A 90 -11.64 -20.07 3.56
CA ARG A 90 -10.33 -19.48 3.83
C ARG A 90 -10.21 -18.15 3.08
N PRO A 91 -10.18 -17.00 3.77
CA PRO A 91 -10.08 -15.69 3.09
C PRO A 91 -8.67 -15.38 2.59
N TRP A 92 -7.65 -16.12 3.01
CA TRP A 92 -6.24 -15.89 2.66
C TRP A 92 -5.73 -14.47 2.98
N LEU A 93 -6.23 -13.91 4.08
CA LEU A 93 -5.90 -12.56 4.54
C LEU A 93 -4.74 -12.54 5.52
N THR A 94 -3.79 -11.65 5.29
CA THR A 94 -2.75 -11.32 6.29
C THR A 94 -3.14 -10.03 7.02
N ALA A 95 -4.29 -10.09 7.70
CA ALA A 95 -4.89 -8.93 8.33
C ALA A 95 -4.44 -8.76 9.79
N LEU A 96 -4.31 -7.50 10.20
CA LEU A 96 -4.03 -7.08 11.57
C LEU A 96 -5.13 -6.14 12.07
N PRO A 97 -5.40 -6.09 13.39
CA PRO A 97 -6.21 -5.03 13.95
C PRO A 97 -5.65 -3.65 13.60
N SER A 98 -6.53 -2.70 13.27
CA SER A 98 -6.15 -1.37 12.82
C SER A 98 -5.18 -0.68 13.79
N TRP A 99 -5.45 -0.74 15.09
CA TRP A 99 -4.60 -0.13 16.10
C TRP A 99 -3.18 -0.75 16.13
N MET A 100 -3.06 -2.06 15.88
CA MET A 100 -1.77 -2.74 15.87
C MET A 100 -0.93 -2.32 14.67
N PHE A 101 -1.53 -2.27 13.49
CA PHE A 101 -0.87 -1.77 12.28
C PHE A 101 -0.39 -0.33 12.45
N LEU A 102 -1.26 0.57 12.90
CA LEU A 102 -0.95 1.98 13.08
C LEU A 102 0.14 2.20 14.14
N LYS A 103 0.11 1.42 15.22
CA LYS A 103 1.16 1.46 16.25
C LYS A 103 2.51 0.96 15.69
N ASN A 104 2.50 -0.15 14.96
CA ASN A 104 3.72 -0.67 14.31
C ASN A 104 4.31 0.36 13.33
N MET A 105 3.47 1.06 12.59
CA MET A 105 3.90 2.15 11.70
C MET A 105 4.63 3.28 12.47
N CYS A 106 4.18 3.64 13.68
CA CYS A 106 4.88 4.61 14.53
C CYS A 106 6.30 4.14 14.87
N TYR A 107 6.49 2.84 15.11
CA TYR A 107 7.81 2.26 15.36
C TYR A 107 8.69 2.24 14.10
N HIS A 108 8.11 1.99 12.92
CA HIS A 108 8.86 2.13 11.66
C HIS A 108 9.34 3.56 11.46
N ILE A 109 8.48 4.56 11.70
CA ILE A 109 8.83 5.99 11.63
C ILE A 109 9.97 6.32 12.62
N ARG A 110 9.84 5.89 13.87
CA ARG A 110 10.89 6.06 14.89
C ARG A 110 12.21 5.45 14.43
N ALA A 111 12.18 4.25 13.84
CA ALA A 111 13.39 3.55 13.43
C ALA A 111 14.12 4.31 12.31
N VAL A 112 13.39 4.78 11.28
CA VAL A 112 14.02 5.52 10.17
C VAL A 112 14.46 6.92 10.58
N ASP A 113 13.76 7.57 11.52
CA ASP A 113 14.20 8.83 12.14
C ASP A 113 15.52 8.66 12.90
N ALA A 114 15.63 7.60 13.71
CA ALA A 114 16.85 7.29 14.47
C ALA A 114 18.06 6.97 13.58
N LEU A 115 17.84 6.52 12.36
CA LEU A 115 18.89 6.27 11.37
C LEU A 115 19.28 7.53 10.59
N GLY A 116 18.56 8.65 10.78
CA GLY A 116 18.91 9.94 10.18
C GLY A 116 18.34 10.14 8.76
N PHE A 117 17.39 9.34 8.32
CA PHE A 117 16.70 9.60 7.05
C PHE A 117 16.04 10.97 7.07
N LYS A 118 16.16 11.71 5.97
CA LYS A 118 15.54 13.04 5.82
C LYS A 118 14.08 12.95 5.41
N GLY A 119 13.70 11.95 4.66
CA GLY A 119 12.34 11.71 4.24
C GLY A 119 11.97 10.23 4.21
N ALA A 120 10.73 9.94 4.58
CA ALA A 120 10.13 8.62 4.52
C ALA A 120 8.80 8.68 3.76
N LEU A 121 8.70 7.87 2.70
CA LEU A 121 7.49 7.71 1.90
C LEU A 121 6.83 6.37 2.25
N LEU A 122 5.66 6.45 2.89
CA LEU A 122 4.85 5.30 3.26
C LEU A 122 3.91 4.99 2.10
N PHE A 123 4.22 3.96 1.34
CA PHE A 123 3.42 3.57 0.17
C PHE A 123 2.63 2.30 0.46
N SER A 124 1.30 2.43 0.57
CA SER A 124 0.39 1.29 0.66
C SER A 124 -0.26 1.02 -0.68
N GLY A 125 -0.06 -0.19 -1.22
CA GLY A 125 -0.81 -0.67 -2.37
C GLY A 125 -2.25 -1.03 -2.04
N HIS A 126 -2.53 -1.32 -0.77
CA HIS A 126 -3.87 -1.57 -0.26
C HIS A 126 -4.64 -0.26 -0.08
N SER A 127 -5.89 -0.22 -0.55
CA SER A 127 -6.78 0.92 -0.38
C SER A 127 -7.95 0.57 0.53
N GLY A 128 -8.30 1.51 1.42
CA GLY A 128 -9.40 1.30 2.35
C GLY A 128 -9.60 2.50 3.26
N PRO A 129 -10.42 2.38 4.30
CA PRO A 129 -10.71 3.46 5.22
C PRO A 129 -9.48 4.05 5.91
N HIS A 130 -8.42 3.25 6.08
CA HIS A 130 -7.14 3.67 6.65
C HIS A 130 -6.47 4.83 5.88
N ARG A 131 -6.84 5.06 4.61
CA ARG A 131 -6.40 6.23 3.85
C ARG A 131 -6.75 7.56 4.51
N LEU A 132 -7.78 7.58 5.36
CA LEU A 132 -8.19 8.74 6.14
C LEU A 132 -7.47 8.81 7.49
N ASP A 133 -7.05 7.67 8.03
CA ASP A 133 -6.50 7.54 9.37
C ASP A 133 -4.97 7.67 9.39
N VAL A 134 -4.28 7.07 8.42
CA VAL A 134 -2.81 7.12 8.32
C VAL A 134 -2.28 8.56 8.29
N PRO A 135 -2.81 9.50 7.48
CA PRO A 135 -2.34 10.87 7.51
C PRO A 135 -2.51 11.55 8.88
N ARG A 136 -3.55 11.20 9.64
CA ARG A 136 -3.77 11.72 10.99
C ARG A 136 -2.68 11.24 11.95
N VAL A 137 -2.31 9.95 11.87
CA VAL A 137 -1.19 9.40 12.66
C VAL A 137 0.14 10.01 12.25
N LEU A 138 0.38 10.18 10.94
CA LEU A 138 1.59 10.83 10.45
C LEU A 138 1.70 12.27 10.93
N ASN A 139 0.60 13.01 10.97
CA ASN A 139 0.59 14.39 11.48
C ASN A 139 1.02 14.44 12.96
N VAL A 140 0.53 13.52 13.79
CA VAL A 140 0.98 13.43 15.18
C VAL A 140 2.47 13.10 15.25
N MET A 141 2.89 12.03 14.59
CA MET A 141 4.32 11.62 14.60
C MET A 141 5.24 12.72 14.06
N GLN A 142 4.81 13.49 13.07
CA GLN A 142 5.60 14.57 12.47
C GLN A 142 5.94 15.68 13.47
N GLU A 143 5.15 15.87 14.51
CA GLU A 143 5.48 16.82 15.57
C GLU A 143 6.61 16.35 16.49
N HIS A 144 6.93 15.06 16.47
CA HIS A 144 7.88 14.42 17.37
C HIS A 144 9.19 13.97 16.70
N VAL A 145 9.22 13.80 15.38
CA VAL A 145 10.38 13.27 14.63
C VAL A 145 11.01 14.32 13.71
N SER A 146 12.28 14.15 13.37
CA SER A 146 13.00 14.98 12.40
C SER A 146 12.67 14.58 10.98
N VAL A 147 12.61 13.27 10.69
CA VAL A 147 12.28 12.73 9.36
C VAL A 147 10.96 13.31 8.86
N ARG A 148 10.94 13.74 7.60
CA ARG A 148 9.72 14.24 6.97
C ARG A 148 8.90 13.08 6.41
N LEU A 149 7.58 13.12 6.62
CA LEU A 149 6.70 12.00 6.36
C LEU A 149 5.72 12.32 5.23
N PHE A 150 5.54 11.38 4.31
CA PHE A 150 4.51 11.42 3.28
C PHE A 150 3.89 10.05 3.09
N SER A 151 2.59 9.98 2.82
CA SER A 151 1.92 8.71 2.55
C SER A 151 1.18 8.72 1.23
N VAL A 152 1.33 7.63 0.49
CA VAL A 152 0.53 7.28 -0.68
C VAL A 152 -0.25 6.01 -0.36
N ILE A 153 -1.56 6.03 -0.50
CA ILE A 153 -2.43 4.89 -0.19
C ILE A 153 -3.34 4.60 -1.37
N GLY A 154 -3.31 3.34 -1.80
CA GLY A 154 -4.05 2.87 -2.95
C GLY A 154 -3.40 3.29 -4.27
N THR A 155 -4.24 3.60 -5.25
CA THR A 155 -3.78 4.09 -6.55
C THR A 155 -3.71 5.61 -6.54
N ALA A 156 -2.55 6.17 -6.83
CA ALA A 156 -2.37 7.62 -7.01
C ALA A 156 -2.96 8.13 -8.34
N GLU A 157 -3.71 7.29 -9.06
CA GLU A 157 -4.04 7.46 -10.45
C GLU A 157 -5.34 8.22 -10.71
N PRO A 158 -5.32 9.17 -11.67
CA PRO A 158 -6.55 9.73 -12.19
C PRO A 158 -7.36 8.65 -12.91
N GLN A 159 -8.63 8.49 -12.54
CA GLN A 159 -9.55 7.55 -13.21
C GLN A 159 -9.72 7.79 -14.71
N SER A 160 -9.33 8.97 -15.19
CA SER A 160 -9.40 9.38 -16.60
C SER A 160 -8.35 8.72 -17.52
N ARG A 161 -7.44 7.88 -16.99
CA ARG A 161 -6.42 7.19 -17.80
C ARG A 161 -7.01 6.13 -18.73
N PHE A 162 -8.13 5.55 -18.41
CA PHE A 162 -8.79 4.58 -19.27
C PHE A 162 -9.63 5.29 -20.34
N PRO A 163 -9.43 4.96 -21.65
CA PRO A 163 -10.06 5.70 -22.77
C PRO A 163 -11.59 5.64 -22.80
N ASP A 164 -12.17 4.62 -22.17
CA ASP A 164 -13.62 4.38 -22.15
C ASP A 164 -14.35 5.21 -21.07
N GLY A 165 -13.62 5.96 -20.25
CA GLY A 165 -14.16 6.79 -19.18
C GLY A 165 -14.74 6.04 -17.99
N LYS A 166 -14.57 4.71 -17.96
CA LYS A 166 -15.07 3.88 -16.86
C LYS A 166 -14.10 3.82 -15.73
N GLY A 167 -13.82 4.30 -14.79
CA GLY A 167 -12.88 4.27 -13.66
C GLY A 167 -11.98 3.02 -13.55
N MET A 168 -11.38 2.84 -12.39
CA MET A 168 -10.39 1.79 -12.10
C MET A 168 -11.00 0.40 -11.88
N GLY A 169 -12.32 0.27 -11.74
CA GLY A 169 -12.98 -1.02 -11.52
C GLY A 169 -13.04 -1.49 -10.07
N GLY A 170 -12.65 -0.65 -9.12
CA GLY A 170 -12.64 -0.98 -7.69
C GLY A 170 -11.58 -2.01 -7.31
N HIS A 171 -11.77 -2.63 -6.13
CA HIS A 171 -10.88 -3.68 -5.62
C HIS A 171 -10.75 -4.82 -6.64
N ALA A 172 -9.53 -5.26 -6.88
CA ALA A 172 -9.19 -6.28 -7.88
C ALA A 172 -9.77 -6.01 -9.28
N GLY A 173 -10.05 -4.74 -9.59
CA GLY A 173 -10.51 -4.31 -10.89
C GLY A 173 -9.36 -4.03 -11.85
N ARG A 174 -9.73 -3.59 -13.06
CA ARG A 174 -8.76 -3.36 -14.15
C ARG A 174 -7.60 -2.46 -13.77
N GLY A 175 -7.82 -1.47 -12.92
CA GLY A 175 -6.75 -0.53 -12.52
C GLY A 175 -5.66 -1.20 -11.71
N GLU A 176 -6.03 -1.99 -10.73
CA GLU A 176 -5.09 -2.73 -9.90
C GLU A 176 -4.41 -3.83 -10.71
N THR A 177 -5.16 -4.59 -11.52
CA THR A 177 -4.61 -5.60 -12.42
C THR A 177 -3.62 -4.98 -13.42
N THR A 178 -3.97 -3.84 -14.02
CA THR A 178 -3.12 -3.10 -14.96
C THR A 178 -1.79 -2.68 -14.32
N LEU A 179 -1.84 -2.13 -13.11
CA LEU A 179 -0.65 -1.70 -12.37
C LEU A 179 0.23 -2.88 -11.95
N LEU A 180 -0.38 -3.96 -11.41
CA LEU A 180 0.38 -5.16 -11.05
C LEU A 180 1.06 -5.77 -12.28
N TRP A 181 0.33 -5.85 -13.38
CA TRP A 181 0.86 -6.43 -14.63
C TRP A 181 2.07 -5.68 -15.18
N ALA A 182 2.13 -4.37 -14.94
CA ALA A 182 3.29 -3.57 -15.35
C ALA A 182 4.55 -3.87 -14.54
N VAL A 183 4.41 -4.07 -13.22
CA VAL A 183 5.56 -4.21 -12.30
C VAL A 183 5.89 -5.65 -11.93
N GLU A 184 4.91 -6.56 -11.97
CA GLU A 184 5.03 -7.98 -11.63
C GLU A 184 4.26 -8.83 -12.65
N PRO A 185 4.75 -8.91 -13.91
CA PRO A 185 4.00 -9.54 -14.99
C PRO A 185 3.69 -11.02 -14.76
N ASP A 186 4.53 -11.74 -14.03
CA ASP A 186 4.34 -13.16 -13.72
C ASP A 186 3.27 -13.39 -12.63
N CYS A 187 2.78 -12.31 -12.02
CA CYS A 187 1.72 -12.31 -10.98
C CYS A 187 0.32 -12.06 -11.54
N VAL A 188 0.19 -11.92 -12.88
CA VAL A 188 -1.09 -11.69 -13.57
C VAL A 188 -1.27 -12.71 -14.69
N ASP A 189 -2.42 -13.39 -14.67
CA ASP A 189 -2.79 -14.37 -15.72
C ASP A 189 -4.22 -14.12 -16.20
N LEU A 190 -4.38 -13.33 -17.26
CA LEU A 190 -5.68 -13.00 -17.85
C LEU A 190 -6.40 -14.21 -18.47
N SER A 191 -5.70 -15.33 -18.75
CA SER A 191 -6.35 -16.54 -19.26
C SER A 191 -7.29 -17.19 -18.26
N ARG A 192 -7.16 -16.82 -16.98
CA ARG A 192 -8.01 -17.25 -15.87
C ARG A 192 -9.27 -16.40 -15.68
N MET A 193 -9.53 -15.47 -16.61
CA MET A 193 -10.74 -14.66 -16.58
C MET A 193 -11.96 -15.56 -16.64
N PRO A 194 -12.94 -15.42 -15.73
CA PRO A 194 -14.21 -16.14 -15.82
C PRO A 194 -14.92 -15.80 -17.14
N THR A 195 -15.39 -16.83 -17.83
CA THR A 195 -16.12 -16.68 -19.12
C THR A 195 -17.58 -16.38 -18.93
N ASP A 196 -18.14 -16.73 -17.79
CA ASP A 196 -19.52 -16.49 -17.39
C ASP A 196 -19.56 -15.97 -15.95
N ASP A 197 -20.40 -14.98 -15.68
CA ASP A 197 -20.61 -14.46 -14.32
C ASP A 197 -21.28 -15.51 -13.39
N ALA A 198 -21.89 -16.55 -13.96
CA ALA A 198 -22.41 -17.70 -13.22
C ALA A 198 -21.31 -18.70 -12.85
N ASP A 199 -20.17 -18.71 -13.56
CA ASP A 199 -19.05 -19.59 -13.29
C ASP A 199 -18.11 -18.98 -12.24
N ALA A 200 -18.45 -19.15 -10.99
CA ALA A 200 -17.58 -18.71 -9.87
C ALA A 200 -16.45 -19.71 -9.61
N PRO A 201 -15.49 -19.35 -8.80
CA PRO A 201 -15.42 -18.23 -7.86
C PRO A 201 -14.70 -17.02 -8.43
N HIS A 202 -15.25 -15.84 -8.22
CA HIS A 202 -14.60 -14.60 -8.63
C HIS A 202 -13.53 -14.10 -7.66
N PHE A 203 -13.42 -14.65 -6.46
CA PHE A 203 -12.39 -14.30 -5.45
C PHE A 203 -12.21 -12.78 -5.30
N ALA A 204 -13.29 -12.05 -5.03
CA ALA A 204 -13.28 -10.59 -4.92
C ALA A 204 -12.83 -9.84 -6.18
N MET A 205 -12.96 -10.43 -7.35
CA MET A 205 -12.61 -9.76 -8.60
C MET A 205 -13.49 -8.53 -8.85
N GLY A 206 -12.86 -7.39 -9.07
CA GLY A 206 -13.52 -6.14 -9.44
C GLY A 206 -13.87 -6.05 -10.93
N ASP A 207 -14.26 -4.85 -11.34
CA ASP A 207 -14.87 -4.61 -12.64
C ASP A 207 -13.86 -4.34 -13.76
N TYR A 208 -14.26 -4.58 -15.00
CA TYR A 208 -13.57 -4.21 -16.24
C TYR A 208 -12.21 -4.88 -16.50
N ASN A 209 -11.88 -5.99 -15.83
CA ASN A 209 -10.59 -6.68 -15.99
C ASN A 209 -10.31 -7.13 -17.43
N GLU A 210 -11.33 -7.35 -18.25
CA GLU A 210 -11.20 -7.63 -19.68
C GLU A 210 -10.54 -6.49 -20.48
N THR A 211 -10.44 -5.30 -19.88
CA THR A 211 -9.80 -4.12 -20.47
C THR A 211 -8.50 -3.74 -19.76
N SER A 212 -7.95 -4.62 -18.93
CA SER A 212 -6.63 -4.42 -18.33
C SER A 212 -5.56 -4.36 -19.41
N ASP A 213 -4.63 -3.40 -19.27
CA ASP A 213 -3.61 -3.14 -20.28
C ASP A 213 -2.25 -2.90 -19.63
N ARG A 214 -1.31 -3.80 -19.86
CA ARG A 214 0.03 -3.71 -19.31
C ARG A 214 0.78 -2.45 -19.74
N ARG A 215 0.65 -2.02 -21.00
CA ARG A 215 1.35 -0.83 -21.50
C ARG A 215 0.81 0.44 -20.87
N LEU A 216 -0.50 0.51 -20.69
CA LEU A 216 -1.10 1.60 -19.91
C LEU A 216 -0.58 1.57 -18.47
N GLY A 217 -0.47 0.38 -17.89
CA GLY A 217 0.12 0.19 -16.55
C GLY A 217 1.55 0.70 -16.44
N GLU A 218 2.39 0.45 -17.45
CA GLU A 218 3.77 0.97 -17.49
C GLU A 218 3.78 2.51 -17.47
N VAL A 219 2.89 3.17 -18.21
CA VAL A 219 2.74 4.63 -18.19
C VAL A 219 2.25 5.12 -16.82
N MET A 220 1.25 4.44 -16.24
CA MET A 220 0.73 4.79 -14.92
C MET A 220 1.78 4.64 -13.82
N VAL A 221 2.59 3.59 -13.87
CA VAL A 221 3.70 3.37 -12.93
C VAL A 221 4.77 4.45 -13.10
N ASP A 222 5.09 4.86 -14.33
CA ASP A 222 6.02 5.95 -14.58
C ASP A 222 5.54 7.26 -13.92
N ASP A 223 4.25 7.61 -14.04
CA ASP A 223 3.68 8.77 -13.38
C ASP A 223 3.77 8.68 -11.84
N ILE A 224 3.52 7.50 -11.27
CA ILE A 224 3.67 7.29 -9.82
C ILE A 224 5.14 7.45 -9.39
N VAL A 225 6.08 6.92 -10.15
CA VAL A 225 7.51 7.03 -9.88
C VAL A 225 7.97 8.50 -9.89
N GLU A 226 7.52 9.29 -10.85
CA GLU A 226 7.85 10.72 -10.91
C GLU A 226 7.19 11.50 -9.75
N MET A 227 5.95 11.20 -9.41
CA MET A 227 5.29 11.79 -8.23
C MET A 227 6.07 11.45 -6.94
N LEU A 228 6.51 10.19 -6.76
CA LEU A 228 7.32 9.79 -5.61
C LEU A 228 8.67 10.53 -5.58
N HIS A 229 9.26 10.80 -6.74
CA HIS A 229 10.49 11.59 -6.85
C HIS A 229 10.31 13.04 -6.42
N GLU A 230 9.24 13.68 -6.88
CA GLU A 230 8.90 15.07 -6.53
C GLU A 230 8.65 15.20 -5.02
N GLU A 231 7.84 14.30 -4.45
CA GLU A 231 7.58 14.27 -3.01
C GLU A 231 8.84 14.01 -2.19
N ALA A 232 9.68 13.05 -2.59
CA ALA A 232 10.95 12.77 -1.93
C ALA A 232 11.87 14.00 -1.90
N SER A 233 11.88 14.78 -2.98
CA SER A 233 12.67 16.01 -3.10
C SER A 233 12.12 17.10 -2.19
N ALA A 234 10.80 17.24 -2.11
CA ALA A 234 10.13 18.18 -1.21
C ALA A 234 10.39 17.82 0.27
N LEU A 235 10.41 16.51 0.62
CA LEU A 235 10.71 16.04 1.99
C LEU A 235 12.15 16.41 2.40
N ILE A 236 13.14 16.24 1.52
CA ILE A 236 14.53 16.64 1.80
C ILE A 236 14.61 18.15 2.06
N ALA A 237 14.02 18.95 1.19
CA ALA A 237 14.02 20.41 1.34
C ALA A 237 13.33 20.84 2.66
N ALA A 238 12.23 20.20 3.02
CA ALA A 238 11.52 20.47 4.26
C ALA A 238 12.29 20.02 5.51
N TYR A 239 13.08 18.94 5.41
CA TYR A 239 13.97 18.52 6.49
C TYR A 239 15.09 19.55 6.70
N ASP A 240 15.77 19.95 5.64
CA ASP A 240 16.91 20.88 5.69
C ASP A 240 16.53 22.31 6.18
N ALA A 241 15.25 22.63 6.12
CA ALA A 241 14.71 23.92 6.61
C ALA A 241 14.39 23.94 8.11
N ARG A 242 14.60 22.85 8.85
CA ARG A 242 14.26 22.73 10.29
C ARG A 242 15.45 22.30 11.14
N ASP A 243 15.43 22.72 12.38
CA ASP A 243 16.33 22.17 13.39
C ASP A 243 15.94 20.71 13.69
N PRO A 244 16.92 19.80 13.81
CA PRO A 244 16.66 18.41 14.12
C PRO A 244 16.07 18.26 15.53
N ARG A 245 15.13 17.31 15.67
CA ARG A 245 14.57 16.92 16.98
C ARG A 245 15.43 15.84 17.62
N THR A 246 15.29 15.68 18.93
CA THR A 246 15.89 14.56 19.65
C THR A 246 15.24 13.26 19.19
N THR A 247 16.04 12.26 18.89
CA THR A 247 15.56 10.92 18.53
C THR A 247 14.71 10.32 19.64
N LEU A 248 13.53 9.82 19.29
CA LEU A 248 12.60 9.19 20.22
C LEU A 248 13.17 7.85 20.75
N THR A 249 12.97 7.58 22.03
CA THR A 249 13.11 6.25 22.61
C THR A 249 11.89 5.39 22.30
N TYR A 250 11.88 4.11 22.67
CA TYR A 250 10.70 3.27 22.56
C TYR A 250 9.60 3.72 23.53
N GLU A 251 9.99 4.15 24.72
CA GLU A 251 9.10 4.69 25.75
C GLU A 251 8.42 5.97 25.28
N ASP A 252 9.13 6.85 24.58
CA ASP A 252 8.53 8.06 23.99
C ASP A 252 7.44 7.71 22.98
N VAL A 253 7.65 6.69 22.12
CA VAL A 253 6.63 6.21 21.18
C VAL A 253 5.41 5.67 21.93
N GLU A 254 5.59 4.95 23.03
CA GLU A 254 4.47 4.49 23.87
C GLU A 254 3.69 5.66 24.47
N VAL A 255 4.39 6.68 24.96
CA VAL A 255 3.74 7.89 25.51
C VAL A 255 2.93 8.61 24.44
N ILE A 256 3.53 8.86 23.26
CA ILE A 256 2.84 9.51 22.13
C ILE A 256 1.62 8.68 21.72
N TRP A 257 1.79 7.35 21.61
CA TRP A 257 0.70 6.46 21.26
C TRP A 257 -0.46 6.56 22.25
N ASP A 258 -0.16 6.46 23.55
CA ASP A 258 -1.19 6.42 24.59
C ASP A 258 -1.87 7.77 24.83
N SER A 259 -1.11 8.87 24.72
CA SER A 259 -1.64 10.21 25.02
C SER A 259 -2.23 10.94 23.82
N GLU A 260 -1.77 10.67 22.60
CA GLU A 260 -2.16 11.45 21.43
C GLU A 260 -2.89 10.62 20.37
N ILE A 261 -2.41 9.39 20.04
CA ILE A 261 -2.98 8.59 18.95
C ILE A 261 -4.13 7.69 19.42
N ARG A 262 -3.95 6.95 20.51
CA ARG A 262 -4.99 6.05 21.05
C ARG A 262 -6.33 6.74 21.30
N PRO A 263 -6.39 7.96 21.85
CA PRO A 263 -7.65 8.69 22.02
C PRO A 263 -8.39 8.99 20.73
N MET A 264 -7.68 9.00 19.57
CA MET A 264 -8.28 9.25 18.25
C MET A 264 -8.92 8.00 17.63
N LEU A 265 -8.53 6.79 18.09
CA LEU A 265 -8.96 5.52 17.47
C LEU A 265 -10.47 5.35 17.36
N PRO A 266 -11.31 5.76 18.35
CA PRO A 266 -12.76 5.65 18.20
C PRO A 266 -13.34 6.39 16.99
N ASP A 267 -12.65 7.43 16.50
CA ASP A 267 -13.06 8.26 15.38
C ASP A 267 -12.40 7.82 14.04
N PHE A 268 -11.55 6.80 14.07
CA PHE A 268 -10.86 6.33 12.86
C PHE A 268 -11.80 5.52 11.98
N ALA A 269 -11.77 5.82 10.69
CA ALA A 269 -12.62 5.15 9.71
C ALA A 269 -12.32 3.63 9.62
N SER A 270 -11.06 3.24 9.78
CA SER A 270 -10.64 1.84 9.83
C SER A 270 -11.05 1.09 11.09
N MET A 271 -11.53 1.80 12.13
CA MET A 271 -12.06 1.23 13.36
C MET A 271 -13.59 1.10 13.35
N GLN A 272 -14.26 1.67 12.34
CA GLN A 272 -15.71 1.61 12.24
C GLN A 272 -16.17 0.31 11.56
N VAL A 273 -17.20 -0.31 12.12
CA VAL A 273 -17.85 -1.45 11.48
C VAL A 273 -18.73 -0.94 10.34
N ASN A 274 -18.52 -1.47 9.14
CA ASN A 274 -19.33 -1.17 7.97
C ASN A 274 -19.73 -2.49 7.30
N ASP A 275 -21.05 -2.71 7.18
CA ASP A 275 -21.67 -3.88 6.57
C ASP A 275 -22.08 -3.65 5.11
N ASP A 276 -21.96 -2.43 4.59
CA ASP A 276 -22.34 -2.11 3.23
C ASP A 276 -21.43 -2.85 2.24
N GLY A 277 -22.03 -3.58 1.35
CA GLY A 277 -21.29 -4.21 0.26
C GLY A 277 -21.02 -3.22 -0.87
N PRO A 278 -20.23 -3.63 -1.88
CA PRO A 278 -20.03 -2.85 -3.09
C PRO A 278 -21.36 -2.60 -3.81
N PRO A 279 -21.43 -1.68 -4.80
CA PRO A 279 -22.63 -1.43 -5.59
C PRO A 279 -23.28 -2.70 -6.12
N ALA A 280 -24.60 -2.70 -6.27
CA ALA A 280 -25.34 -3.90 -6.60
C ALA A 280 -25.00 -4.48 -8.00
N ASP A 281 -24.52 -3.63 -8.89
CA ASP A 281 -24.08 -3.94 -10.26
C ASP A 281 -22.57 -4.22 -10.36
N SER A 282 -21.83 -4.13 -9.25
CA SER A 282 -20.41 -4.47 -9.23
C SER A 282 -20.20 -5.98 -9.28
N ARG A 283 -19.26 -6.43 -10.10
CA ARG A 283 -18.83 -7.82 -10.17
C ARG A 283 -18.32 -8.32 -8.82
N TRP A 284 -17.68 -7.50 -8.04
CA TRP A 284 -17.24 -7.87 -6.69
C TRP A 284 -18.41 -8.29 -5.80
N ARG A 285 -19.59 -7.69 -5.93
CA ARG A 285 -20.80 -8.11 -5.18
C ARG A 285 -21.41 -9.38 -5.72
N ALA A 286 -21.39 -9.55 -7.05
CA ALA A 286 -21.89 -10.75 -7.69
C ALA A 286 -20.97 -11.93 -7.37
N ASN A 287 -21.56 -13.08 -7.15
CA ASN A 287 -20.89 -14.38 -7.13
C ASN A 287 -19.54 -14.42 -6.37
N TRP A 288 -19.49 -13.84 -5.17
CA TRP A 288 -18.39 -14.00 -4.25
C TRP A 288 -18.43 -15.41 -3.65
N ALA A 289 -18.04 -16.40 -4.45
CA ALA A 289 -17.95 -17.77 -4.02
C ALA A 289 -16.48 -18.13 -3.75
N VAL A 290 -16.24 -18.80 -2.63
CA VAL A 290 -14.97 -19.45 -2.36
C VAL A 290 -15.11 -20.91 -2.76
N PRO A 291 -14.12 -21.57 -3.37
CA PRO A 291 -14.22 -22.96 -3.74
C PRO A 291 -14.66 -23.80 -2.56
N ALA A 292 -15.63 -24.70 -2.79
CA ALA A 292 -15.99 -25.68 -1.80
C ALA A 292 -14.72 -26.43 -1.35
N ARG A 293 -14.58 -26.61 -0.05
CA ARG A 293 -13.54 -27.51 0.46
C ARG A 293 -13.87 -28.92 -0.04
N GLY A 294 -13.04 -29.48 -0.93
CA GLY A 294 -13.10 -30.88 -1.29
C GLY A 294 -12.83 -31.80 -0.11
#